data_64ba3820d718bfdc6059750500ba18cc
#
_entry.id   64ba3820d718bfdc6059750500ba18cc
#
_cell.length_a   1.000
_cell.length_b   1.000
_cell.length_c   1.000
_cell.angle_alpha   90.00
_cell.angle_beta   90.00
_cell.angle_gamma   90.00
#
_symmetry.space_group_name_H-M   'P 1'
#
loop_
_entity.id
_entity.type
_entity.pdbx_description
1 polymer ?
#
loop_
_entity_poly.entity_id
_entity_poly.type
_entity_poly.pdbx_seq_one_letter_code
_entity_poly.pdbx_strand_id
1 'polypeptide(L)'
;MYKGKHEYSVSPRHTHTVVTLKLTSAAITVLDENLHEIITHKRLYGDRKQESMEWLPYLDYISRHPRSLMNTGIYGMMPSGMQAYLRDCDGTDRGKILKVIAELTRRTGFDSAVQTVDQAVMYQTTDADSFQNLYRRLYMDVPELPPMGINDGIPRLEQMPADLKSYDRCLLGGGVAANG
;
A
#
# COMPACT_ATOMS: atom_id res chain seq x y z
N MET A 1 -23.19 -11.71 3.35
CA MET A 1 -24.67 -11.74 3.36
C MET A 1 -25.17 -11.87 1.92
N TYR A 2 -26.16 -12.75 1.69
CA TYR A 2 -26.69 -13.06 0.38
C TYR A 2 -28.12 -12.52 0.22
N LYS A 3 -28.38 -11.80 -0.86
CA LYS A 3 -29.72 -11.43 -1.26
C LYS A 3 -29.94 -11.71 -2.74
N GLY A 4 -30.69 -12.77 -3.03
CA GLY A 4 -30.90 -13.23 -4.39
C GLY A 4 -29.58 -13.68 -5.03
N LYS A 5 -29.20 -13.07 -6.16
CA LYS A 5 -27.96 -13.38 -6.88
C LYS A 5 -26.75 -12.53 -6.44
N HIS A 6 -26.96 -11.49 -5.64
CA HIS A 6 -25.90 -10.53 -5.29
C HIS A 6 -25.44 -10.69 -3.84
N GLU A 7 -24.15 -10.50 -3.60
CA GLU A 7 -23.51 -10.59 -2.30
C GLU A 7 -23.06 -9.21 -1.84
N TYR A 8 -23.24 -8.93 -0.54
CA TYR A 8 -22.87 -7.68 0.09
C TYR A 8 -22.05 -7.96 1.33
N SER A 9 -20.92 -7.30 1.47
CA SER A 9 -20.07 -7.45 2.64
C SER A 9 -20.71 -6.82 3.89
N VAL A 10 -20.39 -7.39 5.05
CA VAL A 10 -20.75 -6.81 6.35
C VAL A 10 -19.50 -6.85 7.21
N SER A 11 -19.35 -5.91 8.12
CA SER A 11 -18.18 -5.86 9.00
C SER A 11 -17.94 -7.21 9.70
N PRO A 12 -16.69 -7.69 9.81
CA PRO A 12 -16.34 -8.94 10.51
C PRO A 12 -16.85 -9.04 11.94
N ARG A 13 -17.11 -7.90 12.58
CA ARG A 13 -17.65 -7.84 13.95
C ARG A 13 -19.06 -8.42 14.08
N HIS A 14 -19.80 -8.52 12.99
CA HIS A 14 -21.20 -8.97 12.97
C HIS A 14 -21.36 -10.37 12.35
N THR A 15 -20.32 -11.18 12.34
CA THR A 15 -20.33 -12.52 11.72
C THR A 15 -21.35 -13.48 12.34
N HIS A 16 -21.66 -13.32 13.62
CA HIS A 16 -22.57 -14.20 14.38
C HIS A 16 -23.80 -13.46 14.92
N THR A 17 -24.08 -12.25 14.43
CA THR A 17 -25.24 -11.46 14.89
C THR A 17 -26.34 -11.45 13.83
N VAL A 18 -27.56 -11.28 14.27
CA VAL A 18 -28.71 -11.03 13.40
C VAL A 18 -28.64 -9.59 12.92
N VAL A 19 -28.79 -9.38 11.62
CA VAL A 19 -28.80 -8.04 11.02
C VAL A 19 -30.13 -7.80 10.32
N THR A 20 -30.60 -6.56 10.37
CA THR A 20 -31.79 -6.10 9.66
C THR A 20 -31.39 -5.42 8.37
N LEU A 21 -32.12 -5.66 7.28
CA LEU A 21 -31.87 -5.04 5.98
C LEU A 21 -32.95 -4.01 5.66
N LYS A 22 -32.52 -2.77 5.47
CA LYS A 22 -33.33 -1.72 4.87
C LYS A 22 -33.02 -1.64 3.38
N LEU A 23 -34.04 -1.89 2.55
CA LEU A 23 -33.93 -1.92 1.10
C LEU A 23 -34.60 -0.71 0.49
N THR A 24 -33.87 0.01 -0.33
CA THR A 24 -34.43 1.07 -1.18
C THR A 24 -34.19 0.74 -2.66
N SER A 25 -34.68 1.57 -3.58
CA SER A 25 -34.38 1.43 -5.00
C SER A 25 -32.88 1.62 -5.30
N ALA A 26 -32.17 2.47 -4.55
CA ALA A 26 -30.77 2.81 -4.82
C ALA A 26 -29.76 2.09 -3.92
N ALA A 27 -30.16 1.69 -2.71
CA ALA A 27 -29.23 1.22 -1.68
C ALA A 27 -29.77 0.06 -0.86
N ILE A 28 -28.83 -0.68 -0.26
CA ILE A 28 -29.07 -1.67 0.79
C ILE A 28 -28.32 -1.20 2.02
N THR A 29 -29.05 -0.90 3.09
CA THR A 29 -28.47 -0.55 4.40
C THR A 29 -28.60 -1.74 5.34
N VAL A 30 -27.49 -2.14 5.92
CA VAL A 30 -27.41 -3.18 6.96
C VAL A 30 -27.46 -2.51 8.32
N LEU A 31 -28.37 -2.95 9.15
CA LEU A 31 -28.61 -2.42 10.50
C LEU A 31 -28.32 -3.50 11.54
N ASP A 32 -27.84 -3.09 12.71
CA ASP A 32 -27.68 -3.95 13.88
C ASP A 32 -29.04 -4.27 14.55
N GLU A 33 -28.97 -4.98 15.68
CA GLU A 33 -30.18 -5.35 16.47
C GLU A 33 -30.90 -4.13 17.04
N ASN A 34 -30.19 -2.99 17.21
CA ASN A 34 -30.74 -1.73 17.70
C ASN A 34 -31.14 -0.79 16.57
N LEU A 35 -31.16 -1.27 15.33
CA LEU A 35 -31.47 -0.50 14.11
C LEU A 35 -30.44 0.61 13.83
N HIS A 36 -29.24 0.55 14.38
CA HIS A 36 -28.15 1.44 14.00
C HIS A 36 -27.52 0.94 12.70
N GLU A 37 -27.15 1.89 11.86
CA GLU A 37 -26.51 1.59 10.58
C GLU A 37 -25.09 1.01 10.80
N ILE A 38 -24.87 -0.19 10.22
CA ILE A 38 -23.55 -0.81 10.18
C ILE A 38 -22.84 -0.39 8.90
N ILE A 39 -23.54 -0.51 7.75
CA ILE A 39 -22.97 -0.22 6.43
C ILE A 39 -24.08 -0.03 5.41
N THR A 40 -23.84 0.84 4.44
CA THR A 40 -24.72 1.04 3.29
C THR A 40 -23.99 0.75 1.99
N HIS A 41 -24.56 -0.11 1.16
CA HIS A 41 -24.08 -0.44 -0.17
C HIS A 41 -25.00 0.12 -1.25
N LYS A 42 -24.40 0.48 -2.39
CA LYS A 42 -25.19 0.69 -3.61
C LYS A 42 -25.87 -0.63 -4.00
N ARG A 43 -27.17 -0.58 -4.28
CA ARG A 43 -27.92 -1.77 -4.68
C ARG A 43 -27.44 -2.26 -6.04
N LEU A 44 -27.11 -3.54 -6.11
CA LEU A 44 -26.73 -4.23 -7.33
C LEU A 44 -27.98 -4.75 -8.05
N TYR A 45 -27.96 -4.70 -9.37
CA TYR A 45 -29.04 -5.13 -10.24
C TYR A 45 -28.48 -6.02 -11.36
N GLY A 46 -29.38 -6.80 -11.96
CA GLY A 46 -29.06 -7.65 -13.10
C GLY A 46 -29.10 -9.13 -12.77
N ASP A 47 -28.92 -9.95 -13.79
CA ASP A 47 -29.08 -11.41 -13.69
C ASP A 47 -27.78 -12.14 -13.35
N ARG A 48 -26.65 -11.49 -13.49
CA ARG A 48 -25.34 -12.06 -13.11
C ARG A 48 -25.06 -11.83 -11.64
N LYS A 49 -24.42 -12.81 -11.01
CA LYS A 49 -23.90 -12.65 -9.64
C LYS A 49 -22.92 -11.48 -9.62
N GLN A 50 -23.13 -10.55 -8.70
CA GLN A 50 -22.26 -9.41 -8.44
C GLN A 50 -22.00 -9.35 -6.94
N GLU A 51 -20.86 -8.75 -6.58
CA GLU A 51 -20.44 -8.59 -5.20
C GLU A 51 -20.16 -7.10 -4.93
N SER A 52 -20.63 -6.61 -3.79
CA SER A 52 -20.31 -5.28 -3.29
C SER A 52 -19.51 -5.44 -2.00
N MET A 53 -18.21 -5.15 -2.10
CA MET A 53 -17.26 -5.32 -1.02
C MET A 53 -16.83 -3.96 -0.47
N GLU A 54 -17.07 -3.73 0.81
CA GLU A 54 -16.51 -2.60 1.53
C GLU A 54 -15.29 -3.08 2.32
N TRP A 55 -14.10 -2.69 1.86
CA TRP A 55 -12.83 -3.22 2.35
C TRP A 55 -12.41 -2.67 3.70
N LEU A 56 -12.76 -1.44 4.02
CA LEU A 56 -12.24 -0.74 5.20
C LEU A 56 -12.48 -1.48 6.52
N PRO A 57 -13.69 -1.99 6.83
CA PRO A 57 -13.93 -2.71 8.07
C PRO A 57 -13.08 -3.99 8.21
N TYR A 58 -12.78 -4.64 7.08
CA TYR A 58 -11.95 -5.85 7.04
C TYR A 58 -10.47 -5.52 7.22
N LEU A 59 -9.99 -4.48 6.56
CA LEU A 59 -8.61 -4.00 6.68
C LEU A 59 -8.32 -3.51 8.10
N ASP A 60 -9.24 -2.77 8.70
CA ASP A 60 -9.13 -2.34 10.12
C ASP A 60 -9.07 -3.53 11.07
N TYR A 61 -9.84 -4.58 10.82
CA TYR A 61 -9.80 -5.80 11.63
C TYR A 61 -8.47 -6.55 11.47
N ILE A 62 -8.04 -6.80 10.23
CA ILE A 62 -6.82 -7.56 9.92
C ILE A 62 -5.56 -6.80 10.35
N SER A 63 -5.53 -5.47 10.24
CA SER A 63 -4.38 -4.66 10.64
C SER A 63 -4.04 -4.80 12.12
N ARG A 64 -5.03 -5.18 12.95
CA ARG A 64 -4.86 -5.50 14.38
C ARG A 64 -4.41 -6.94 14.61
N HIS A 65 -4.67 -7.84 13.66
CA HIS A 65 -4.38 -9.26 13.77
C HIS A 65 -3.59 -9.76 12.53
N PRO A 66 -2.43 -9.16 12.20
CA PRO A 66 -1.72 -9.42 10.94
C PRO A 66 -1.24 -10.86 10.78
N ARG A 67 -1.03 -11.57 11.90
CA ARG A 67 -0.59 -12.98 11.87
C ARG A 67 -1.70 -13.93 11.40
N SER A 68 -2.96 -13.57 11.60
CA SER A 68 -4.09 -14.41 11.18
C SER A 68 -4.49 -14.19 9.72
N LEU A 69 -3.96 -13.17 9.04
CA LEU A 69 -4.34 -12.80 7.67
C LEU A 69 -4.43 -14.00 6.74
N MET A 70 -3.36 -14.79 6.66
CA MET A 70 -3.23 -15.91 5.74
C MET A 70 -4.27 -17.02 5.96
N ASN A 71 -4.82 -17.11 7.18
CA ASN A 71 -5.80 -18.11 7.58
C ASN A 71 -7.25 -17.59 7.52
N THR A 72 -7.45 -16.38 6.99
CA THR A 72 -8.78 -15.78 6.88
C THR A 72 -9.32 -15.87 5.47
N GLY A 73 -10.65 -16.04 5.32
CA GLY A 73 -11.30 -15.92 4.02
C GLY A 73 -11.09 -14.56 3.34
N ILE A 74 -10.80 -13.52 4.12
CA ILE A 74 -10.53 -12.16 3.63
C ILE A 74 -9.29 -12.14 2.73
N TYR A 75 -8.24 -12.89 3.09
CA TYR A 75 -7.03 -13.00 2.26
C TYR A 75 -7.34 -13.54 0.87
N GLY A 76 -8.17 -14.58 0.78
CA GLY A 76 -8.59 -15.16 -0.50
C GLY A 76 -9.45 -14.23 -1.37
N MET A 77 -10.09 -13.24 -0.76
CA MET A 77 -10.92 -12.25 -1.48
C MET A 77 -10.12 -11.05 -1.98
N MET A 78 -8.88 -10.85 -1.49
CA MET A 78 -8.01 -9.77 -1.93
C MET A 78 -7.54 -9.99 -3.38
N PRO A 79 -7.22 -8.92 -4.14
CA PRO A 79 -6.55 -9.04 -5.43
C PRO A 79 -5.27 -9.87 -5.35
N SER A 80 -5.02 -10.70 -6.36
CA SER A 80 -3.90 -11.66 -6.36
C SER A 80 -2.53 -11.00 -6.17
N GLY A 81 -2.31 -9.80 -6.74
CA GLY A 81 -1.09 -9.00 -6.54
C GLY A 81 -0.89 -8.61 -5.08
N MET A 82 -1.97 -8.17 -4.42
CA MET A 82 -1.93 -7.83 -2.99
C MET A 82 -1.70 -9.07 -2.11
N GLN A 83 -2.30 -10.22 -2.45
CA GLN A 83 -2.05 -11.48 -1.74
C GLN A 83 -0.58 -11.87 -1.81
N ALA A 84 0.01 -11.86 -3.01
CA ALA A 84 1.42 -12.19 -3.21
C ALA A 84 2.33 -11.23 -2.43
N TYR A 85 2.10 -9.93 -2.57
CA TYR A 85 2.86 -8.90 -1.87
C TYR A 85 2.84 -9.09 -0.35
N LEU A 86 1.65 -9.23 0.24
CA LEU A 86 1.51 -9.41 1.69
C LEU A 86 2.09 -10.74 2.20
N ARG A 87 2.15 -11.78 1.36
CA ARG A 87 2.81 -13.03 1.69
C ARG A 87 4.32 -12.87 1.77
N ASP A 88 4.89 -12.13 0.84
CA ASP A 88 6.35 -11.96 0.70
C ASP A 88 6.93 -10.96 1.72
N CYS A 89 6.08 -10.11 2.33
CA CYS A 89 6.49 -9.21 3.41
C CYS A 89 6.79 -9.96 4.71
N ASP A 90 7.77 -9.46 5.48
CA ASP A 90 8.00 -9.93 6.85
C ASP A 90 6.78 -9.72 7.75
N GLY A 91 6.61 -10.56 8.77
CA GLY A 91 5.44 -10.53 9.65
C GLY A 91 5.23 -9.21 10.39
N THR A 92 6.32 -8.53 10.76
CA THR A 92 6.28 -7.23 11.43
C THR A 92 5.89 -6.12 10.47
N ASP A 93 6.50 -6.10 9.29
CA ASP A 93 6.23 -5.10 8.27
C ASP A 93 4.86 -5.31 7.64
N ARG A 94 4.42 -6.54 7.47
CA ARG A 94 3.04 -6.86 7.05
C ARG A 94 1.99 -6.16 7.91
N GLY A 95 2.17 -6.17 9.24
CA GLY A 95 1.26 -5.48 10.16
C GLY A 95 1.24 -3.97 9.97
N LYS A 96 2.40 -3.36 9.73
CA LYS A 96 2.52 -1.93 9.44
C LYS A 96 1.92 -1.60 8.07
N ILE A 97 2.25 -2.38 7.06
CA ILE A 97 1.73 -2.23 5.69
C ILE A 97 0.20 -2.33 5.66
N LEU A 98 -0.40 -3.30 6.37
CA LEU A 98 -1.84 -3.41 6.47
C LEU A 98 -2.50 -2.17 7.10
N LYS A 99 -1.85 -1.53 8.10
CA LYS A 99 -2.33 -0.27 8.68
C LYS A 99 -2.26 0.87 7.64
N VAL A 100 -1.17 0.94 6.89
CA VAL A 100 -1.04 1.91 5.81
C VAL A 100 -2.10 1.67 4.75
N ILE A 101 -2.31 0.44 4.28
CA ILE A 101 -3.37 0.08 3.32
C ILE A 101 -4.76 0.48 3.84
N ALA A 102 -5.08 0.23 5.12
CA ALA A 102 -6.35 0.66 5.71
C ALA A 102 -6.50 2.18 5.72
N GLU A 103 -5.44 2.91 6.06
CA GLU A 103 -5.44 4.37 6.03
C GLU A 103 -5.60 4.92 4.61
N LEU A 104 -4.92 4.32 3.62
CA LEU A 104 -5.07 4.65 2.21
C LEU A 104 -6.51 4.46 1.74
N THR A 105 -7.06 3.28 2.05
CA THR A 105 -8.44 2.95 1.69
C THR A 105 -9.43 3.95 2.27
N ARG A 106 -9.18 4.44 3.49
CA ARG A 106 -10.01 5.46 4.14
C ARG A 106 -9.92 6.82 3.44
N ARG A 107 -8.74 7.21 2.95
CA ARG A 107 -8.52 8.53 2.35
C ARG A 107 -8.85 8.59 0.87
N THR A 108 -8.44 7.58 0.13
CA THR A 108 -8.45 7.60 -1.35
C THR A 108 -9.21 6.44 -1.98
N GLY A 109 -9.71 5.50 -1.16
CA GLY A 109 -10.41 4.31 -1.63
C GLY A 109 -9.49 3.11 -1.81
N PHE A 110 -10.11 1.92 -1.92
CA PHE A 110 -9.40 0.65 -2.01
C PHE A 110 -8.60 0.50 -3.31
N ASP A 111 -9.11 1.02 -4.42
CA ASP A 111 -8.42 0.95 -5.71
C ASP A 111 -7.06 1.65 -5.69
N SER A 112 -6.97 2.79 -5.00
CA SER A 112 -5.68 3.49 -4.81
C SER A 112 -4.71 2.68 -3.96
N ALA A 113 -5.21 1.96 -2.95
CA ALA A 113 -4.37 1.06 -2.16
C ALA A 113 -3.84 -0.11 -3.00
N VAL A 114 -4.68 -0.68 -3.88
CA VAL A 114 -4.25 -1.74 -4.84
C VAL A 114 -3.18 -1.21 -5.77
N GLN A 115 -3.38 -0.04 -6.38
CA GLN A 115 -2.38 0.59 -7.25
C GLN A 115 -1.05 0.84 -6.54
N THR A 116 -1.09 1.26 -5.27
CA THR A 116 0.13 1.45 -4.48
C THR A 116 0.86 0.12 -4.27
N VAL A 117 0.12 -0.97 -4.01
CA VAL A 117 0.71 -2.31 -3.89
C VAL A 117 1.35 -2.75 -5.21
N ASP A 118 0.68 -2.54 -6.35
CA ASP A 118 1.21 -2.89 -7.67
C ASP A 118 2.53 -2.15 -7.95
N GLN A 119 2.61 -0.87 -7.58
CA GLN A 119 3.84 -0.09 -7.68
C GLN A 119 4.92 -0.60 -6.71
N ALA A 120 4.56 -0.97 -5.48
CA ALA A 120 5.49 -1.55 -4.51
C ALA A 120 6.10 -2.85 -5.02
N VAL A 121 5.31 -3.69 -5.67
CA VAL A 121 5.80 -4.91 -6.36
C VAL A 121 6.80 -4.56 -7.46
N MET A 122 6.48 -3.56 -8.30
CA MET A 122 7.39 -3.11 -9.37
C MET A 122 8.74 -2.62 -8.84
N TYR A 123 8.72 -1.91 -7.72
CA TYR A 123 9.94 -1.38 -7.09
C TYR A 123 10.59 -2.36 -6.11
N GLN A 124 10.04 -3.57 -5.95
CA GLN A 124 10.52 -4.60 -5.03
C GLN A 124 10.65 -4.09 -3.57
N THR A 125 9.75 -3.22 -3.16
CA THR A 125 9.72 -2.66 -1.79
C THR A 125 8.85 -3.54 -0.91
N THR A 126 9.43 -4.14 0.13
CA THR A 126 8.73 -5.02 1.07
C THR A 126 8.63 -4.46 2.49
N ASP A 127 9.27 -3.32 2.74
CA ASP A 127 9.26 -2.65 4.03
C ASP A 127 8.16 -1.57 4.11
N ALA A 128 7.68 -1.32 5.33
CA ALA A 128 6.56 -0.43 5.56
C ALA A 128 6.86 1.05 5.31
N ASP A 129 8.09 1.48 5.56
CA ASP A 129 8.49 2.89 5.41
C ASP A 129 8.60 3.26 3.93
N SER A 130 9.18 2.38 3.12
CA SER A 130 9.24 2.54 1.66
C SER A 130 7.84 2.51 1.04
N PHE A 131 6.97 1.62 1.51
CA PHE A 131 5.58 1.56 1.07
C PHE A 131 4.83 2.87 1.39
N GLN A 132 5.00 3.42 2.58
CA GLN A 132 4.38 4.69 2.97
C GLN A 132 4.92 5.87 2.15
N ASN A 133 6.22 5.90 1.86
CA ASN A 133 6.84 6.93 1.02
C ASN A 133 6.34 6.84 -0.43
N LEU A 134 6.17 5.61 -0.95
CA LEU A 134 5.60 5.40 -2.28
C LEU A 134 4.18 5.97 -2.38
N TYR A 135 3.34 5.70 -1.38
CA TYR A 135 2.02 6.28 -1.32
C TYR A 135 2.04 7.81 -1.32
N ARG A 136 2.89 8.41 -0.46
CA ARG A 136 3.01 9.87 -0.41
C ARG A 136 3.35 10.47 -1.76
N ARG A 137 4.24 9.82 -2.51
CA ARG A 137 4.62 10.26 -3.86
C ARG A 137 3.49 10.15 -4.88
N LEU A 138 2.61 9.16 -4.74
CA LEU A 138 1.54 8.91 -5.71
C LEU A 138 0.29 9.77 -5.45
N TYR A 139 -0.01 10.05 -4.19
CA TYR A 139 -1.32 10.63 -3.81
C TYR A 139 -1.26 11.87 -2.91
N MET A 140 -0.09 12.27 -2.46
CA MET A 140 0.07 13.51 -1.71
C MET A 140 0.86 14.50 -2.56
N ASP A 141 0.39 15.75 -2.61
CA ASP A 141 1.18 16.83 -3.17
C ASP A 141 2.47 16.95 -2.37
N VAL A 142 3.58 16.59 -2.99
CA VAL A 142 4.90 16.86 -2.41
C VAL A 142 5.09 18.36 -2.54
N PRO A 143 5.19 19.11 -1.41
CA PRO A 143 5.50 20.52 -1.50
C PRO A 143 6.77 20.70 -2.33
N GLU A 144 6.72 21.45 -3.40
CA GLU A 144 7.93 21.87 -4.10
C GLU A 144 8.80 22.61 -3.11
N LEU A 145 9.88 21.96 -2.67
CA LEU A 145 10.86 22.65 -1.84
C LEU A 145 11.40 23.81 -2.68
N PRO A 146 11.38 25.03 -2.13
CA PRO A 146 12.02 26.14 -2.84
C PRO A 146 13.46 25.75 -3.15
N PRO A 147 13.98 26.12 -4.34
CA PRO A 147 15.35 25.79 -4.69
C PRO A 147 16.27 26.24 -3.56
N MET A 148 17.09 25.31 -3.05
CA MET A 148 18.05 25.64 -2.01
C MET A 148 18.90 26.79 -2.51
N GLY A 149 18.75 27.96 -1.91
CA GLY A 149 19.65 29.08 -2.17
C GLY A 149 21.07 28.58 -1.89
N ILE A 150 21.92 28.63 -2.92
CA ILE A 150 23.34 28.32 -2.76
C ILE A 150 23.87 29.38 -1.80
N ASN A 151 24.21 28.98 -0.59
CA ASN A 151 24.80 29.90 0.37
C ASN A 151 26.16 30.32 -0.19
N ASP A 152 26.36 31.63 -0.42
CA ASP A 152 27.61 32.17 -0.98
C ASP A 152 28.85 31.82 -0.13
N GLY A 153 28.63 31.30 1.09
CA GLY A 153 29.69 30.80 1.97
C GLY A 153 30.15 29.37 1.63
N ILE A 154 29.51 28.65 0.68
CA ILE A 154 30.01 27.34 0.24
C ILE A 154 31.10 27.58 -0.80
N PRO A 155 32.37 27.19 -0.52
CA PRO A 155 33.44 27.33 -1.49
C PRO A 155 33.07 26.60 -2.78
N ARG A 156 33.04 27.29 -3.88
CA ARG A 156 32.91 26.64 -5.19
C ARG A 156 34.20 25.90 -5.44
N LEU A 157 34.11 24.58 -5.48
CA LEU A 157 35.25 23.77 -5.94
C LEU A 157 35.48 24.11 -7.41
N GLU A 158 36.60 24.73 -7.73
CA GLU A 158 37.05 24.86 -9.09
C GLU A 158 37.17 23.46 -9.70
N GLN A 159 36.59 23.26 -10.89
CA GLN A 159 36.77 22.02 -11.60
C GLN A 159 38.24 21.87 -11.94
N MET A 160 38.95 21.11 -11.14
CA MET A 160 40.30 20.68 -11.51
C MET A 160 40.18 19.75 -12.72
N PRO A 161 40.74 20.11 -13.87
CA PRO A 161 40.80 19.19 -15.00
C PRO A 161 41.55 17.94 -14.54
N ALA A 162 40.94 16.78 -14.66
CA ALA A 162 41.60 15.52 -14.29
C ALA A 162 42.79 15.33 -15.23
N ASP A 163 44.00 15.47 -14.67
CA ASP A 163 45.24 15.16 -15.41
C ASP A 163 45.45 13.65 -15.43
N LEU A 164 44.84 13.02 -16.44
CA LEU A 164 44.93 11.57 -16.64
C LEU A 164 46.40 11.11 -16.82
N LYS A 165 47.29 11.99 -17.29
CA LYS A 165 48.72 11.67 -17.47
C LYS A 165 49.45 11.52 -16.14
N SER A 166 48.94 12.11 -15.07
CA SER A 166 49.51 11.91 -13.72
C SER A 166 49.22 10.51 -13.18
N TYR A 167 48.05 9.96 -13.51
CA TYR A 167 47.69 8.59 -13.14
C TYR A 167 48.47 7.55 -13.94
N ASP A 168 48.68 7.76 -15.24
CA ASP A 168 49.51 6.88 -16.07
C ASP A 168 50.97 6.83 -15.58
N ARG A 169 51.52 7.94 -15.10
CA ARG A 169 52.85 8.00 -14.54
C ARG A 169 52.99 7.19 -13.24
N CYS A 170 51.95 7.20 -12.38
CA CYS A 170 51.92 6.39 -11.17
C CYS A 170 51.84 4.89 -11.46
N LEU A 171 51.09 4.50 -12.52
CA LEU A 171 50.94 3.11 -12.94
C LEU A 171 52.19 2.57 -13.66
N LEU A 172 52.85 3.40 -14.45
CA LEU A 172 54.07 3.00 -15.21
C LEU A 172 55.38 3.15 -14.42
N GLY A 173 55.37 3.91 -13.31
CA GLY A 173 56.54 4.12 -12.45
C GLY A 173 56.80 3.03 -11.41
N GLY A 174 55.96 2.01 -11.30
CA GLY A 174 56.06 0.91 -10.35
C GLY A 174 56.87 -0.33 -10.78
N GLY A 175 57.56 -0.28 -11.89
CA GLY A 175 58.32 -1.40 -12.41
C GLY A 175 59.75 -0.99 -12.76
N VAL A 176 60.69 -1.19 -11.89
CA VAL A 176 62.08 -1.65 -12.05
C VAL A 176 62.95 -1.16 -10.86
N ALA A 177 63.07 -1.99 -9.87
CA ALA A 177 64.26 -2.11 -9.10
C ALA A 177 64.34 -3.53 -8.54
N ALA A 178 64.73 -4.43 -9.39
CA ALA A 178 65.27 -5.73 -8.96
C ALA A 178 66.67 -5.86 -9.56
N ASN A 179 67.63 -6.04 -8.69
CA ASN A 179 68.97 -6.58 -8.90
C ASN A 179 70.12 -5.61 -9.23
N GLY A 180 70.96 -5.50 -8.24
CA GLY A 180 72.41 -5.40 -8.23
C GLY A 180 72.91 -5.90 -6.91
#